data_c1bf9b5a9f268bb0cc37fa293d83b5fe
#
_entry.id   c1bf9b5a9f268bb0cc37fa293d83b5fe
#
_cell.length_a   1.000
_cell.length_b   1.000
_cell.length_c   1.000
_cell.angle_alpha   90.00
_cell.angle_beta   90.00
_cell.angle_gamma   90.00
#
_symmetry.space_group_name_H-M   'P 1'
#
loop_
_entity.id
_entity.type
_entity.pdbx_description
1 polymer ?
#
loop_
_entity_poly.entity_id
_entity_poly.type
_entity_poly.pdbx_seq_one_letter_code
_entity_poly.pdbx_strand_id
1 'polypeptide(L)'
;VRVPDQEELELDPEADYVHITGNNTIYGTEWPTEPDVGNVPLVSDISSNIFSKPIDITKYGLVYAGAQKNLGAAGVTLVVVRDNLLTRSPESLPAMLDYNTHCKGNSAYNTPPVFSIYILGLVVKWLAAQGGLEHIEQLNQAKAQLLYDQLDSSEFYRGHALSEHRSRMNVTFRLPSPELETQFTSEATTEGLVELKGHRSVGGIRASVYNAFPRDGVETLVSFMK
;
A
#
# COMPACT_ATOMS: atom_id res chain seq x y z
N VAL A 1 6.66 14.12 7.21
CA VAL A 1 5.74 13.15 7.86
C VAL A 1 6.46 11.82 8.01
N ARG A 2 6.17 11.06 9.08
CA ARG A 2 6.75 9.75 9.34
C ARG A 2 5.73 8.83 10.03
N VAL A 3 6.00 7.55 10.10
CA VAL A 3 5.35 6.66 11.06
C VAL A 3 6.01 6.86 12.45
N PRO A 4 5.30 6.59 13.55
CA PRO A 4 5.92 6.69 14.88
C PRO A 4 7.03 5.66 15.07
N ASP A 5 8.03 6.00 15.86
CA ASP A 5 9.04 5.04 16.33
C ASP A 5 8.46 4.13 17.41
N GLN A 6 9.10 2.98 17.65
CA GLN A 6 8.60 1.99 18.60
C GLN A 6 8.38 2.57 20.01
N GLU A 7 9.28 3.43 20.46
CA GLU A 7 9.27 4.05 21.79
C GLU A 7 8.16 5.11 21.94
N GLU A 8 7.57 5.55 20.84
CA GLU A 8 6.45 6.51 20.82
C GLU A 8 5.08 5.82 20.84
N LEU A 9 5.06 4.49 20.70
CA LEU A 9 3.81 3.74 20.69
C LEU A 9 3.29 3.53 22.12
N GLU A 10 2.17 4.14 22.43
CA GLU A 10 1.43 3.90 23.67
C GLU A 10 0.46 2.73 23.44
N LEU A 11 0.94 1.50 23.65
CA LEU A 11 0.18 0.28 23.42
C LEU A 11 -0.57 -0.16 24.68
N ASP A 12 -1.85 -0.49 24.54
CA ASP A 12 -2.64 -1.12 25.58
C ASP A 12 -2.46 -2.64 25.49
N PRO A 13 -1.86 -3.31 26.52
CA PRO A 13 -1.67 -4.75 26.50
C PRO A 13 -2.97 -5.56 26.61
N GLU A 14 -4.08 -4.93 27.02
CA GLU A 14 -5.41 -5.53 27.09
C GLU A 14 -6.28 -5.26 25.85
N ALA A 15 -5.73 -4.59 24.82
CA ALA A 15 -6.45 -4.32 23.60
C ALA A 15 -6.77 -5.63 22.84
N ASP A 16 -7.90 -5.66 22.17
CA ASP A 16 -8.28 -6.80 21.32
C ASP A 16 -7.35 -6.97 20.11
N TYR A 17 -6.82 -5.86 19.58
CA TYR A 17 -5.82 -5.82 18.51
C TYR A 17 -5.14 -4.44 18.44
N VAL A 18 -3.98 -4.40 17.79
CA VAL A 18 -3.34 -3.17 17.32
C VAL A 18 -3.50 -3.09 15.81
N HIS A 19 -4.00 -1.96 15.30
CA HIS A 19 -4.19 -1.76 13.86
C HIS A 19 -3.16 -0.78 13.31
N ILE A 20 -2.52 -1.15 12.20
CA ILE A 20 -1.65 -0.26 11.42
C ILE A 20 -2.08 -0.23 9.95
N THR A 21 -1.71 0.84 9.26
CA THR A 21 -1.70 0.91 7.81
C THR A 21 -0.27 0.71 7.35
N GLY A 22 0.05 -0.46 6.80
CA GLY A 22 1.42 -0.86 6.45
C GLY A 22 2.10 0.10 5.47
N ASN A 23 1.32 0.65 4.52
CA ASN A 23 1.75 1.71 3.62
C ASN A 23 0.64 2.76 3.47
N ASN A 24 0.90 3.99 3.88
CA ASN A 24 -0.06 5.08 3.78
C ASN A 24 0.00 5.76 2.40
N THR A 25 -0.97 5.46 1.56
CA THR A 25 -1.10 5.98 0.19
C THR A 25 -1.17 7.50 0.13
N ILE A 26 -1.74 8.15 1.17
CA ILE A 26 -2.01 9.59 1.19
C ILE A 26 -0.76 10.38 1.51
N TYR A 27 -0.02 9.94 2.51
CA TYR A 27 1.18 10.61 3.00
C TYR A 27 2.48 10.09 2.38
N GLY A 28 2.42 8.95 1.67
CA GLY A 28 3.61 8.32 1.07
C GLY A 28 4.58 7.79 2.12
N THR A 29 4.06 7.28 3.25
CA THR A 29 4.84 6.65 4.30
C THR A 29 4.60 5.14 4.34
N GLU A 30 5.63 4.39 4.66
CA GLU A 30 5.60 2.93 4.84
C GLU A 30 6.30 2.58 6.16
N TRP A 31 5.77 1.58 6.88
CA TRP A 31 6.47 1.01 8.02
C TRP A 31 7.72 0.26 7.52
N PRO A 32 8.93 0.64 7.96
CA PRO A 32 10.14 -0.07 7.56
C PRO A 32 10.15 -1.50 8.11
N THR A 33 9.69 -1.67 9.34
CA THR A 33 9.47 -2.95 10.05
C THR A 33 8.15 -2.91 10.81
N GLU A 34 7.55 -4.07 11.04
CA GLU A 34 6.36 -4.16 11.88
C GLU A 34 6.69 -3.75 13.32
N PRO A 35 5.80 -2.99 13.99
CA PRO A 35 5.99 -2.66 15.39
C PRO A 35 5.89 -3.91 16.28
N ASP A 36 6.67 -3.94 17.36
CA ASP A 36 6.48 -4.92 18.42
C ASP A 36 5.22 -4.54 19.22
N VAL A 37 4.23 -5.39 19.17
CA VAL A 37 2.93 -5.20 19.85
C VAL A 37 2.74 -6.21 21.00
N GLY A 38 3.79 -6.93 21.38
CA GLY A 38 3.75 -7.95 22.42
C GLY A 38 2.81 -9.09 22.05
N ASN A 39 1.89 -9.42 22.97
CA ASN A 39 0.92 -10.51 22.78
C ASN A 39 -0.39 -10.06 22.09
N VAL A 40 -0.56 -8.77 21.87
CA VAL A 40 -1.76 -8.22 21.19
C VAL A 40 -1.70 -8.55 19.70
N PRO A 41 -2.78 -9.04 19.06
CA PRO A 41 -2.77 -9.32 17.63
C PRO A 41 -2.50 -8.07 16.79
N LEU A 42 -1.53 -8.13 15.89
CA LEU A 42 -1.29 -7.08 14.90
C LEU A 42 -2.25 -7.24 13.72
N VAL A 43 -3.02 -6.21 13.41
CA VAL A 43 -3.90 -6.11 12.24
C VAL A 43 -3.33 -5.07 11.29
N SER A 44 -3.18 -5.39 10.01
CA SER A 44 -2.61 -4.44 9.05
C SER A 44 -3.43 -4.31 7.77
N ASP A 45 -3.72 -3.06 7.40
CA ASP A 45 -4.10 -2.71 6.03
C ASP A 45 -2.85 -2.64 5.16
N ILE A 46 -2.71 -3.59 4.25
CA ILE A 46 -1.62 -3.63 3.28
C ILE A 46 -2.11 -3.43 1.84
N SER A 47 -3.26 -2.80 1.64
CA SER A 47 -3.88 -2.63 0.31
C SER A 47 -2.95 -1.99 -0.72
N SER A 48 -2.09 -1.06 -0.31
CA SER A 48 -1.22 -0.34 -1.23
C SER A 48 0.20 -0.90 -1.35
N ASN A 49 0.58 -1.86 -0.50
CA ASN A 49 1.90 -2.51 -0.56
C ASN A 49 1.87 -4.05 -0.48
N ILE A 50 0.67 -4.65 -0.59
CA ILE A 50 0.58 -6.11 -0.66
C ILE A 50 1.40 -6.63 -1.85
N PHE A 51 2.17 -7.69 -1.60
CA PHE A 51 3.06 -8.31 -2.59
C PHE A 51 4.11 -7.37 -3.20
N SER A 52 4.40 -6.25 -2.54
CA SER A 52 5.49 -5.35 -2.97
C SER A 52 6.87 -5.83 -2.51
N LYS A 53 6.90 -6.65 -1.47
CA LYS A 53 8.07 -7.28 -0.85
C LYS A 53 7.65 -8.56 -0.11
N PRO A 54 8.57 -9.47 0.24
CA PRO A 54 8.32 -10.53 1.21
C PRO A 54 7.93 -9.94 2.57
N ILE A 55 7.00 -10.61 3.26
CA ILE A 55 6.62 -10.32 4.65
C ILE A 55 6.59 -11.61 5.45
N ASP A 56 6.90 -11.54 6.74
CA ASP A 56 6.67 -12.64 7.66
C ASP A 56 5.23 -12.59 8.16
N ILE A 57 4.35 -13.35 7.50
CA ILE A 57 2.93 -13.40 7.83
C ILE A 57 2.64 -13.88 9.25
N THR A 58 3.59 -14.58 9.90
CA THR A 58 3.40 -15.09 11.26
C THR A 58 3.39 -14.01 12.33
N LYS A 59 3.91 -12.82 12.02
CA LYS A 59 3.85 -11.64 12.89
C LYS A 59 2.46 -11.03 13.02
N TYR A 60 1.56 -11.34 12.07
CA TYR A 60 0.24 -10.72 12.03
C TYR A 60 -0.84 -11.64 12.60
N GLY A 61 -1.82 -11.05 13.27
CA GLY A 61 -3.09 -11.69 13.59
C GLY A 61 -4.03 -11.68 12.39
N LEU A 62 -4.05 -10.58 11.66
CA LEU A 62 -4.81 -10.42 10.44
C LEU A 62 -4.15 -9.40 9.53
N VAL A 63 -4.10 -9.69 8.23
CA VAL A 63 -3.82 -8.69 7.20
C VAL A 63 -4.96 -8.65 6.19
N TYR A 64 -5.23 -7.47 5.65
CA TYR A 64 -6.19 -7.33 4.58
C TYR A 64 -5.72 -6.36 3.51
N ALA A 65 -6.20 -6.57 2.29
CA ALA A 65 -5.88 -5.75 1.14
C ALA A 65 -7.05 -5.64 0.16
N GLY A 66 -7.56 -4.44 -0.04
CA GLY A 66 -8.44 -4.15 -1.18
C GLY A 66 -7.65 -4.25 -2.48
N ALA A 67 -8.19 -4.98 -3.47
CA ALA A 67 -7.43 -5.35 -4.66
C ALA A 67 -7.11 -4.18 -5.61
N GLN A 68 -7.90 -3.10 -5.59
CA GLN A 68 -7.85 -2.00 -6.56
C GLN A 68 -6.54 -1.22 -6.66
N LYS A 69 -5.60 -1.44 -5.75
CA LYS A 69 -4.29 -0.78 -5.78
C LYS A 69 -3.22 -1.70 -6.37
N ASN A 70 -2.82 -2.72 -5.63
CA ASN A 70 -1.65 -3.54 -5.99
C ASN A 70 -1.99 -5.00 -6.38
N LEU A 71 -3.26 -5.41 -6.28
CA LEU A 71 -3.71 -6.78 -6.56
C LEU A 71 -4.52 -6.95 -7.85
N GLY A 72 -5.13 -5.90 -8.38
CA GLY A 72 -5.95 -6.00 -9.59
C GLY A 72 -7.20 -5.12 -9.58
N ALA A 73 -8.35 -5.68 -9.93
CA ALA A 73 -9.60 -4.95 -10.06
C ALA A 73 -10.28 -4.69 -8.70
N ALA A 74 -11.00 -3.57 -8.60
CA ALA A 74 -11.86 -3.27 -7.46
C ALA A 74 -12.96 -4.34 -7.27
N GLY A 75 -13.48 -4.46 -6.05
CA GLY A 75 -14.61 -5.33 -5.71
C GLY A 75 -14.23 -6.61 -4.97
N VAL A 76 -12.96 -6.87 -4.73
CA VAL A 76 -12.48 -7.97 -3.89
C VAL A 76 -11.50 -7.47 -2.84
N THR A 77 -11.55 -8.05 -1.65
CA THR A 77 -10.57 -7.83 -0.58
C THR A 77 -9.96 -9.18 -0.21
N LEU A 78 -8.65 -9.28 -0.26
CA LEU A 78 -7.92 -10.42 0.28
C LEU A 78 -7.80 -10.24 1.79
N VAL A 79 -8.12 -11.30 2.54
CA VAL A 79 -7.92 -11.35 4.00
C VAL A 79 -7.15 -12.60 4.35
N VAL A 80 -6.09 -12.45 5.14
CA VAL A 80 -5.38 -13.57 5.78
C VAL A 80 -5.54 -13.38 7.28
N VAL A 81 -6.16 -14.33 7.94
CA VAL A 81 -6.46 -14.28 9.37
C VAL A 81 -5.92 -15.52 10.07
N ARG A 82 -5.34 -15.32 11.25
CA ARG A 82 -4.84 -16.40 12.08
C ARG A 82 -6.01 -17.20 12.68
N ASP A 83 -5.95 -18.53 12.62
CA ASP A 83 -7.06 -19.41 13.04
C ASP A 83 -7.57 -19.14 14.45
N ASN A 84 -6.69 -18.82 15.39
CA ASN A 84 -7.08 -18.55 16.78
C ASN A 84 -7.92 -17.27 16.93
N LEU A 85 -7.91 -16.35 15.95
CA LEU A 85 -8.78 -15.17 15.98
C LEU A 85 -10.21 -15.50 15.52
N LEU A 86 -10.39 -16.52 14.69
CA LEU A 86 -11.73 -16.99 14.29
C LEU A 86 -12.55 -17.49 15.47
N THR A 87 -11.89 -18.03 16.51
CA THR A 87 -12.57 -18.52 17.72
C THR A 87 -13.10 -17.39 18.62
N ARG A 88 -12.66 -16.14 18.38
CA ARG A 88 -13.13 -14.96 19.14
C ARG A 88 -14.43 -14.37 18.59
N SER A 89 -14.92 -14.86 17.45
CA SER A 89 -16.11 -14.32 16.78
C SER A 89 -17.35 -14.61 17.64
N PRO A 90 -18.15 -13.58 18.06
CA PRO A 90 -19.39 -13.81 18.79
C PRO A 90 -20.44 -14.49 17.91
N GLU A 91 -21.22 -15.42 18.47
CA GLU A 91 -22.31 -16.12 17.74
C GLU A 91 -23.38 -15.16 17.19
N SER A 92 -23.49 -13.97 17.79
CA SER A 92 -24.52 -12.98 17.42
C SER A 92 -24.16 -12.13 16.20
N LEU A 93 -22.97 -12.30 15.59
CA LEU A 93 -22.58 -11.50 14.43
C LEU A 93 -23.45 -11.83 13.20
N PRO A 94 -23.84 -10.81 12.43
CA PRO A 94 -24.41 -11.03 11.11
C PRO A 94 -23.44 -11.84 10.23
N ALA A 95 -23.96 -12.78 9.43
CA ALA A 95 -23.15 -13.72 8.64
C ALA A 95 -22.05 -13.05 7.81
N MET A 96 -22.31 -11.86 7.22
CA MET A 96 -21.34 -11.16 6.38
C MET A 96 -20.23 -10.46 7.18
N LEU A 97 -20.38 -10.30 8.50
CA LEU A 97 -19.38 -9.73 9.39
C LEU A 97 -18.57 -10.78 10.15
N ASP A 98 -18.90 -12.06 9.96
CA ASP A 98 -18.22 -13.19 10.60
C ASP A 98 -17.27 -13.88 9.61
N TYR A 99 -15.98 -13.81 9.85
CA TYR A 99 -14.97 -14.50 9.05
C TYR A 99 -15.16 -16.02 9.03
N ASN A 100 -15.76 -16.63 10.08
CA ASN A 100 -16.07 -18.06 10.06
C ASN A 100 -17.04 -18.42 8.91
N THR A 101 -18.00 -17.56 8.61
CA THR A 101 -18.94 -17.75 7.49
C THR A 101 -18.17 -17.81 6.16
N HIS A 102 -17.23 -16.89 5.96
CA HIS A 102 -16.42 -16.84 4.74
C HIS A 102 -15.45 -18.03 4.65
N CYS A 103 -14.81 -18.41 5.76
CA CYS A 103 -13.91 -19.57 5.81
C CYS A 103 -14.65 -20.88 5.51
N LYS A 104 -15.78 -21.13 6.17
CA LYS A 104 -16.60 -22.34 5.96
C LYS A 104 -17.17 -22.42 4.54
N GLY A 105 -17.48 -21.26 3.95
CA GLY A 105 -17.99 -21.13 2.59
C GLY A 105 -16.89 -21.09 1.51
N ASN A 106 -15.61 -21.26 1.85
CA ASN A 106 -14.49 -21.12 0.93
C ASN A 106 -14.54 -19.80 0.13
N SER A 107 -14.86 -18.69 0.80
CA SER A 107 -15.08 -17.36 0.23
C SER A 107 -16.24 -17.26 -0.78
N ALA A 108 -17.10 -18.23 -0.85
CA ALA A 108 -18.25 -18.32 -1.75
C ALA A 108 -19.59 -18.57 -1.00
N TYR A 109 -19.72 -18.03 0.20
CA TYR A 109 -20.98 -18.06 0.97
C TYR A 109 -22.15 -17.48 0.17
N ASN A 110 -21.89 -16.40 -0.56
CA ASN A 110 -22.78 -15.83 -1.59
C ASN A 110 -22.01 -15.78 -2.92
N THR A 111 -22.70 -15.46 -4.01
CA THR A 111 -22.07 -15.30 -5.32
C THR A 111 -20.93 -14.26 -5.23
N PRO A 112 -19.67 -14.67 -5.44
CA PRO A 112 -18.54 -13.77 -5.27
C PRO A 112 -18.33 -12.87 -6.51
N PRO A 113 -17.52 -11.80 -6.43
CA PRO A 113 -17.17 -10.94 -7.57
C PRO A 113 -16.20 -11.67 -8.52
N VAL A 114 -16.73 -12.62 -9.30
CA VAL A 114 -15.98 -13.60 -10.11
C VAL A 114 -14.93 -12.93 -11.01
N PHE A 115 -15.28 -11.84 -11.70
CA PHE A 115 -14.35 -11.14 -12.58
C PHE A 115 -13.14 -10.57 -11.81
N SER A 116 -13.38 -9.91 -10.68
CA SER A 116 -12.30 -9.33 -9.85
C SER A 116 -11.40 -10.41 -9.25
N ILE A 117 -11.97 -11.56 -8.86
CA ILE A 117 -11.20 -12.73 -8.38
C ILE A 117 -10.35 -13.31 -9.53
N TYR A 118 -10.92 -13.42 -10.74
CA TYR A 118 -10.19 -13.87 -11.91
C TYR A 118 -8.98 -12.98 -12.22
N ILE A 119 -9.17 -11.65 -12.21
CA ILE A 119 -8.08 -10.69 -12.42
C ILE A 119 -7.02 -10.81 -11.32
N LEU A 120 -7.43 -10.91 -10.05
CA LEU A 120 -6.50 -11.15 -8.94
C LEU A 120 -5.66 -12.41 -9.19
N GLY A 121 -6.29 -13.51 -9.61
CA GLY A 121 -5.59 -14.74 -9.95
C GLY A 121 -4.57 -14.58 -11.09
N LEU A 122 -4.87 -13.75 -12.10
CA LEU A 122 -3.92 -13.41 -13.17
C LEU A 122 -2.73 -12.59 -12.66
N VAL A 123 -3.00 -11.59 -11.79
CA VAL A 123 -1.94 -10.77 -11.19
C VAL A 123 -1.00 -11.61 -10.33
N VAL A 124 -1.52 -12.51 -9.50
CA VAL A 124 -0.68 -13.39 -8.67
C VAL A 124 0.18 -14.32 -9.55
N LYS A 125 -0.38 -14.88 -10.63
CA LYS A 125 0.39 -15.69 -11.59
C LYS A 125 1.48 -14.87 -12.28
N TRP A 126 1.17 -13.64 -12.66
CA TRP A 126 2.13 -12.71 -13.23
C TRP A 126 3.27 -12.39 -12.25
N LEU A 127 2.97 -12.08 -10.99
CA LEU A 127 3.99 -11.84 -9.94
C LEU A 127 4.92 -13.06 -9.78
N ALA A 128 4.37 -14.25 -9.72
CA ALA A 128 5.16 -15.48 -9.64
C ALA A 128 6.07 -15.66 -10.88
N ALA A 129 5.57 -15.34 -12.08
CA ALA A 129 6.34 -15.42 -13.32
C ALA A 129 7.44 -14.36 -13.43
N GLN A 130 7.33 -13.24 -12.68
CA GLN A 130 8.38 -12.22 -12.59
C GLN A 130 9.56 -12.64 -11.68
N GLY A 131 9.57 -13.82 -11.11
CA GLY A 131 10.63 -14.29 -10.20
C GLY A 131 10.29 -14.18 -8.71
N GLY A 132 9.04 -13.92 -8.37
CA GLY A 132 8.56 -13.87 -6.98
C GLY A 132 8.79 -12.53 -6.29
N LEU A 133 8.50 -12.51 -4.98
CA LEU A 133 8.43 -11.25 -4.22
C LEU A 133 9.80 -10.60 -4.01
N GLU A 134 10.88 -11.37 -3.91
CA GLU A 134 12.24 -10.86 -3.79
C GLU A 134 12.65 -10.04 -5.03
N HIS A 135 12.31 -10.54 -6.21
CA HIS A 135 12.58 -9.81 -7.45
C HIS A 135 11.69 -8.56 -7.58
N ILE A 136 10.41 -8.69 -7.24
CA ILE A 136 9.46 -7.58 -7.23
C ILE A 136 9.93 -6.47 -6.27
N GLU A 137 10.44 -6.82 -5.10
CA GLU A 137 11.01 -5.84 -4.15
C GLU A 137 12.17 -5.05 -4.78
N GLN A 138 13.09 -5.73 -5.47
CA GLN A 138 14.21 -5.07 -6.15
C GLN A 138 13.73 -4.10 -7.23
N LEU A 139 12.73 -4.51 -8.04
CA LEU A 139 12.14 -3.64 -9.06
C LEU A 139 11.45 -2.42 -8.45
N ASN A 140 10.69 -2.61 -7.38
CA ASN A 140 10.00 -1.53 -6.69
C ASN A 140 10.98 -0.55 -6.04
N GLN A 141 12.04 -1.08 -5.42
CA GLN A 141 13.10 -0.25 -4.85
C GLN A 141 13.79 0.59 -5.94
N ALA A 142 14.13 -0.01 -7.07
CA ALA A 142 14.76 0.70 -8.18
C ALA A 142 13.86 1.80 -8.75
N LYS A 143 12.55 1.55 -8.91
CA LYS A 143 11.57 2.55 -9.34
C LYS A 143 11.45 3.72 -8.37
N ALA A 144 11.28 3.43 -7.08
CA ALA A 144 11.13 4.45 -6.05
C ALA A 144 12.41 5.29 -5.91
N GLN A 145 13.59 4.65 -5.99
CA GLN A 145 14.88 5.32 -5.89
C GLN A 145 15.06 6.38 -6.97
N LEU A 146 14.68 6.10 -8.24
CA LEU A 146 14.75 7.09 -9.33
C LEU A 146 13.99 8.39 -8.99
N LEU A 147 12.80 8.27 -8.40
CA LEU A 147 12.01 9.43 -7.99
C LEU A 147 12.62 10.15 -6.79
N TYR A 148 13.07 9.40 -5.78
CA TYR A 148 13.65 10.00 -4.59
C TYR A 148 14.99 10.67 -4.88
N ASP A 149 15.82 10.13 -5.76
CA ASP A 149 17.06 10.77 -6.20
C ASP A 149 16.76 12.12 -6.88
N GLN A 150 15.73 12.18 -7.73
CA GLN A 150 15.29 13.43 -8.36
C GLN A 150 14.78 14.44 -7.33
N LEU A 151 14.00 14.00 -6.34
CA LEU A 151 13.48 14.87 -5.29
C LEU A 151 14.61 15.42 -4.41
N ASP A 152 15.53 14.56 -4.00
CA ASP A 152 16.60 14.90 -3.05
C ASP A 152 17.72 15.72 -3.70
N SER A 153 17.87 15.66 -5.02
CA SER A 153 18.84 16.48 -5.78
C SER A 153 18.31 17.88 -6.13
N SER A 154 17.05 18.18 -5.85
CA SER A 154 16.39 19.42 -6.26
C SER A 154 15.95 20.24 -5.06
N GLU A 155 16.19 21.55 -5.09
CA GLU A 155 15.64 22.50 -4.12
C GLU A 155 14.17 22.89 -4.45
N PHE A 156 13.71 22.58 -5.67
CA PHE A 156 12.36 22.89 -6.14
C PHE A 156 11.31 21.89 -5.65
N TYR A 157 11.69 20.61 -5.54
CA TYR A 157 10.79 19.58 -5.05
C TYR A 157 11.09 19.27 -3.58
N ARG A 158 10.04 19.07 -2.79
CA ARG A 158 10.15 18.71 -1.39
C ARG A 158 9.41 17.41 -1.12
N GLY A 159 10.12 16.32 -0.85
CA GLY A 159 9.53 15.06 -0.39
C GLY A 159 8.69 15.26 0.86
N HIS A 160 7.53 14.61 0.92
CA HIS A 160 6.60 14.76 2.05
C HIS A 160 7.00 13.87 3.24
N ALA A 161 7.45 12.65 2.98
CA ALA A 161 7.87 11.69 3.99
C ALA A 161 9.37 11.83 4.32
N LEU A 162 9.77 11.61 5.58
CA LEU A 162 11.16 11.45 5.97
C LEU A 162 11.77 10.23 5.29
N SER A 163 13.08 10.28 4.99
CA SER A 163 13.77 9.30 4.15
C SER A 163 13.59 7.85 4.61
N GLU A 164 13.70 7.61 5.91
CA GLU A 164 13.59 6.28 6.54
C GLU A 164 12.17 5.69 6.52
N HIS A 165 11.15 6.53 6.27
CA HIS A 165 9.74 6.14 6.25
C HIS A 165 9.09 6.28 4.87
N ARG A 166 9.88 6.49 3.83
CA ARG A 166 9.38 6.68 2.46
C ARG A 166 8.75 5.43 1.89
N SER A 167 7.56 5.59 1.34
CA SER A 167 6.87 4.53 0.60
C SER A 167 7.58 4.21 -0.71
N ARG A 168 7.71 2.91 -1.02
CA ARG A 168 8.17 2.45 -2.34
C ARG A 168 7.05 2.39 -3.37
N MET A 169 5.78 2.53 -2.91
CA MET A 169 4.58 2.43 -3.76
C MET A 169 3.97 3.78 -4.09
N ASN A 170 4.05 4.75 -3.16
CA ASN A 170 3.40 6.05 -3.29
C ASN A 170 4.38 7.15 -2.93
N VAL A 171 5.01 7.73 -3.94
CA VAL A 171 5.95 8.83 -3.76
C VAL A 171 5.18 10.15 -3.74
N THR A 172 5.23 10.85 -2.62
CA THR A 172 4.51 12.12 -2.41
C THR A 172 5.49 13.27 -2.24
N PHE A 173 5.19 14.41 -2.87
CA PHE A 173 6.03 15.59 -2.80
C PHE A 173 5.24 16.88 -3.00
N ARG A 174 5.86 17.99 -2.67
CA ARG A 174 5.32 19.34 -2.82
C ARG A 174 6.19 20.16 -3.75
N LEU A 175 5.58 21.14 -4.39
CA LEU A 175 6.24 22.22 -5.09
C LEU A 175 6.17 23.50 -4.21
N PRO A 176 6.91 24.58 -4.55
CA PRO A 176 6.97 25.79 -3.74
C PRO A 176 5.61 26.47 -3.50
N SER A 177 4.65 26.31 -4.41
CA SER A 177 3.31 26.86 -4.22
C SER A 177 2.21 25.96 -4.81
N PRO A 178 0.95 26.08 -4.35
CA PRO A 178 -0.20 25.36 -4.90
C PRO A 178 -0.47 25.66 -6.38
N GLU A 179 -0.13 26.85 -6.84
CA GLU A 179 -0.28 27.27 -8.24
C GLU A 179 0.68 26.46 -9.12
N LEU A 180 1.95 26.27 -8.66
CA LEU A 180 2.94 25.44 -9.33
C LEU A 180 2.54 23.96 -9.30
N GLU A 181 1.92 23.46 -8.22
CA GLU A 181 1.39 22.09 -8.18
C GLU A 181 0.28 21.89 -9.21
N THR A 182 -0.58 22.90 -9.40
CA THR A 182 -1.64 22.88 -10.40
C THR A 182 -1.07 22.94 -11.82
N GLN A 183 -0.10 23.80 -12.06
CA GLN A 183 0.62 23.92 -13.33
C GLN A 183 1.32 22.59 -13.67
N PHE A 184 2.09 22.05 -12.73
CA PHE A 184 2.78 20.76 -12.89
C PHE A 184 1.84 19.64 -13.32
N THR A 185 0.69 19.48 -12.64
CA THR A 185 -0.27 18.43 -12.98
C THR A 185 -0.93 18.65 -14.34
N SER A 186 -1.15 19.90 -14.75
CA SER A 186 -1.68 20.25 -16.05
C SER A 186 -0.70 19.95 -17.18
N GLU A 187 0.55 20.39 -17.04
CA GLU A 187 1.62 20.15 -18.01
C GLU A 187 1.94 18.65 -18.12
N ALA A 188 2.06 17.95 -16.97
CA ALA A 188 2.25 16.51 -16.93
C ALA A 188 1.14 15.74 -17.67
N THR A 189 -0.12 16.17 -17.50
CA THR A 189 -1.27 15.57 -18.22
C THR A 189 -1.13 15.75 -19.72
N THR A 190 -0.66 16.90 -20.18
CA THR A 190 -0.41 17.16 -21.61
C THR A 190 0.66 16.25 -22.20
N GLU A 191 1.67 15.90 -21.39
CA GLU A 191 2.72 14.94 -21.73
C GLU A 191 2.32 13.46 -21.51
N GLY A 192 1.04 13.19 -21.18
CA GLY A 192 0.53 11.83 -20.96
C GLY A 192 0.78 11.26 -19.57
N LEU A 193 1.31 12.06 -18.64
CA LEU A 193 1.54 11.70 -17.24
C LEU A 193 0.30 12.06 -16.42
N VAL A 194 -0.63 11.14 -16.28
CA VAL A 194 -1.95 11.37 -15.67
C VAL A 194 -2.00 10.93 -14.19
N GLU A 195 -3.03 11.40 -13.46
CA GLU A 195 -3.33 11.00 -12.07
C GLU A 195 -2.22 11.33 -11.04
N LEU A 196 -1.42 12.37 -11.31
CA LEU A 196 -0.35 12.80 -10.41
C LEU A 196 -0.82 13.72 -9.28
N LYS A 197 -2.07 14.21 -9.32
CA LYS A 197 -2.59 15.08 -8.26
C LYS A 197 -2.62 14.37 -6.91
N GLY A 198 -2.08 15.01 -5.88
CA GLY A 198 -2.11 14.51 -4.51
C GLY A 198 -3.52 14.41 -3.94
N HIS A 199 -3.64 13.74 -2.79
CA HIS A 199 -4.93 13.56 -2.14
C HIS A 199 -5.54 14.91 -1.70
N ARG A 200 -6.86 15.06 -1.83
CA ARG A 200 -7.59 16.32 -1.54
C ARG A 200 -7.35 16.88 -0.12
N SER A 201 -7.03 16.03 0.85
CA SER A 201 -6.77 16.46 2.23
C SER A 201 -5.33 16.95 2.46
N VAL A 202 -4.39 16.63 1.57
CA VAL A 202 -2.96 16.95 1.72
C VAL A 202 -2.49 17.90 0.62
N GLY A 203 -3.03 17.78 -0.59
CA GLY A 203 -2.54 18.48 -1.78
C GLY A 203 -1.25 17.86 -2.31
N GLY A 204 -0.49 18.66 -3.05
CA GLY A 204 0.78 18.22 -3.63
C GLY A 204 0.63 17.27 -4.80
N ILE A 205 1.70 16.54 -5.03
CA ILE A 205 1.83 15.55 -6.09
C ILE A 205 1.97 14.17 -5.46
N ARG A 206 1.41 13.15 -6.12
CA ARG A 206 1.55 11.75 -5.72
C ARG A 206 1.74 10.86 -6.94
N ALA A 207 2.90 10.27 -7.07
CA ALA A 207 3.16 9.22 -8.04
C ALA A 207 2.91 7.85 -7.41
N SER A 208 1.92 7.10 -7.91
CA SER A 208 1.62 5.73 -7.47
C SER A 208 2.26 4.74 -8.42
N VAL A 209 3.37 4.12 -7.99
CA VAL A 209 4.24 3.27 -8.81
C VAL A 209 4.13 1.79 -8.41
N TYR A 210 2.90 1.30 -8.32
CA TYR A 210 2.58 -0.07 -7.92
C TYR A 210 3.37 -1.14 -8.70
N ASN A 211 3.29 -2.40 -8.26
CA ASN A 211 4.10 -3.50 -8.82
C ASN A 211 4.10 -3.54 -10.35
N ALA A 212 2.93 -3.43 -10.96
CA ALA A 212 2.78 -3.53 -12.42
C ALA A 212 3.12 -2.22 -13.16
N PHE A 213 3.37 -1.11 -12.47
CA PHE A 213 3.75 0.13 -13.12
C PHE A 213 5.16 0.00 -13.70
N PRO A 214 5.36 0.25 -15.01
CA PRO A 214 6.63 0.01 -15.67
C PRO A 214 7.69 1.04 -15.25
N ARG A 215 8.95 0.62 -15.25
CA ARG A 215 10.09 1.48 -14.95
C ARG A 215 10.20 2.66 -15.92
N ASP A 216 9.96 2.42 -17.20
CA ASP A 216 10.01 3.46 -18.25
C ASP A 216 9.05 4.61 -17.96
N GLY A 217 7.87 4.31 -17.38
CA GLY A 217 6.92 5.34 -16.94
C GLY A 217 7.46 6.21 -15.80
N VAL A 218 8.24 5.61 -14.89
CA VAL A 218 8.94 6.36 -13.82
C VAL A 218 10.06 7.22 -14.42
N GLU A 219 10.84 6.68 -15.34
CA GLU A 219 11.92 7.41 -16.05
C GLU A 219 11.37 8.59 -16.85
N THR A 220 10.20 8.42 -17.46
CA THR A 220 9.47 9.51 -18.16
C THR A 220 9.08 10.63 -17.18
N LEU A 221 8.52 10.27 -16.01
CA LEU A 221 8.20 11.28 -14.99
C LEU A 221 9.44 12.00 -14.48
N VAL A 222 10.53 11.28 -14.19
CA VAL A 222 11.80 11.87 -13.76
C VAL A 222 12.37 12.80 -14.84
N SER A 223 12.25 12.44 -16.12
CA SER A 223 12.68 13.31 -17.23
C SER A 223 11.84 14.58 -17.33
N PHE A 224 10.53 14.49 -17.09
CA PHE A 224 9.64 15.65 -17.04
C PHE A 224 9.96 16.58 -15.85
N MET A 225 10.46 16.04 -14.73
CA MET A 225 10.80 16.78 -13.51
C MET A 225 12.14 17.55 -13.62
N LYS A 226 12.96 17.31 -14.64
CA LYS A 226 14.25 18.01 -14.88
C LYS A 226 14.06 19.34 -15.59
#